data_0acce481daca4ba9d696754db252cb90
#
_entry.id   0acce481daca4ba9d696754db252cb90
#
_cell.length_a   1.000
_cell.length_b   1.000
_cell.length_c   1.000
_cell.angle_alpha   90.00
_cell.angle_beta   90.00
_cell.angle_gamma   90.00
#
_symmetry.space_group_name_H-M   'P 1'
#
loop_
_entity.id
_entity.type
_entity.pdbx_description
1 polymer ?
#
loop_
_entity_poly.entity_id
_entity_poly.type
_entity_poly.pdbx_seq_one_letter_code
_entity_poly.pdbx_strand_id
1 'polypeptide(L)'
;MERKIKIGEYHDGNMAVTVLEDGAPYCNLSINVPGCSLPFGSFVLNHDANGLIDWMDSTGLFEKTSATVSYGMVSEQPIYKLVQS
;
A
#
# COMPACT_ATOMS: atom_id res chain seq x y z
N MET A 1 3.26 3.07 21.14
CA MET A 1 2.67 2.22 20.10
C MET A 1 3.64 2.10 18.94
N GLU A 2 4.03 0.88 18.60
CA GLU A 2 5.00 0.64 17.54
C GLU A 2 4.31 0.17 16.29
N ARG A 3 4.60 0.79 15.17
CA ARG A 3 4.09 0.38 13.86
C ARG A 3 5.23 -0.12 13.00
N LYS A 4 5.02 -1.25 12.35
CA LYS A 4 5.96 -1.83 11.40
C LYS A 4 5.19 -2.23 10.15
N ILE A 5 5.91 -2.43 9.06
CA ILE A 5 5.29 -2.93 7.83
C ILE A 5 5.75 -4.35 7.56
N LYS A 6 4.85 -5.14 6.99
CA LYS A 6 5.13 -6.49 6.53
C LYS A 6 4.90 -6.53 5.02
N ILE A 7 5.90 -6.97 4.28
CA ILE A 7 5.84 -7.06 2.83
C ILE A 7 5.60 -8.51 2.45
N GLY A 8 4.64 -8.71 1.58
CA GLY A 8 4.32 -10.02 1.01
C GLY A 8 4.01 -9.89 -0.47
N GLU A 9 3.36 -10.91 -1.01
CA GLU A 9 3.03 -10.97 -2.42
C GLU A 9 1.67 -11.61 -2.61
N TYR A 10 0.85 -11.01 -3.49
CA TYR A 10 -0.41 -11.60 -3.89
C TYR A 10 -0.17 -12.71 -4.92
N HIS A 11 -1.21 -13.50 -5.19
CA HIS A 11 -1.10 -14.62 -6.13
C HIS A 11 -0.64 -14.23 -7.52
N ASP A 12 -0.95 -13.02 -7.95
CA ASP A 12 -0.60 -12.53 -9.28
C ASP A 12 0.76 -11.80 -9.31
N GLY A 13 1.50 -11.84 -8.22
CA GLY A 13 2.83 -11.24 -8.16
C GLY A 13 2.88 -9.80 -7.68
N ASN A 14 1.74 -9.17 -7.46
CA ASN A 14 1.71 -7.80 -6.94
C ASN A 14 2.13 -7.77 -5.48
N MET A 15 2.82 -6.71 -5.08
CA MET A 15 3.29 -6.57 -3.71
C MET A 15 2.14 -6.33 -2.74
N ALA A 16 2.15 -7.05 -1.61
CA ALA A 16 1.21 -6.85 -0.52
C ALA A 16 1.91 -6.16 0.64
N VAL A 17 1.29 -5.13 1.18
CA VAL A 17 1.85 -4.35 2.30
C VAL A 17 0.83 -4.29 3.42
N THR A 18 1.24 -4.73 4.61
CA THR A 18 0.40 -4.73 5.80
C THR A 18 1.08 -3.93 6.90
N VAL A 19 0.30 -3.13 7.62
CA VAL A 19 0.80 -2.45 8.82
C VAL A 19 0.56 -3.34 10.02
N LEU A 20 1.60 -3.53 10.80
CA LEU A 20 1.50 -4.20 12.10
C LEU A 20 1.58 -3.14 13.18
N GLU A 21 0.75 -3.28 14.18
CA GLU A 21 0.75 -2.40 15.34
C GLU A 21 0.99 -3.26 16.57
N ASP A 22 2.12 -3.03 17.25
CA ASP A 22 2.56 -3.82 18.39
C ASP A 22 2.63 -5.33 18.08
N GLY A 23 3.05 -5.64 16.85
CA GLY A 23 3.24 -7.01 16.40
C GLY A 23 2.00 -7.69 15.83
N ALA A 24 0.84 -7.04 15.88
CA ALA A 24 -0.41 -7.62 15.37
C ALA A 24 -0.86 -6.89 14.09
N PRO A 25 -1.50 -7.59 13.13
CA PRO A 25 -2.02 -6.94 11.94
C PRO A 25 -3.03 -5.85 12.32
N TYR A 26 -2.83 -4.66 11.75
CA TYR A 26 -3.72 -3.53 12.00
C TYR A 26 -4.52 -3.14 10.77
N CYS A 27 -3.83 -2.99 9.64
CA CYS A 27 -4.47 -2.52 8.42
C CYS A 27 -3.64 -2.96 7.21
N ASN A 28 -4.32 -3.30 6.12
CA ASN A 28 -3.64 -3.53 4.84
C ASN A 28 -3.49 -2.18 4.14
N LEU A 29 -2.24 -1.79 3.86
CA LEU A 29 -1.99 -0.58 3.07
C LEU A 29 -2.28 -0.79 1.61
N SER A 30 -2.07 -2.01 1.12
CA SER A 30 -2.25 -2.34 -0.29
C SER A 30 -3.58 -3.03 -0.53
N ILE A 31 -4.06 -2.93 -1.77
CA ILE A 31 -5.18 -3.73 -2.24
C ILE A 31 -4.79 -4.31 -3.59
N ASN A 32 -5.23 -5.54 -3.85
CA ASN A 32 -4.99 -6.17 -5.14
C ASN A 32 -6.18 -5.90 -6.05
N VAL A 33 -5.93 -5.17 -7.14
CA VAL A 33 -6.96 -4.86 -8.12
C VAL A 33 -6.85 -5.87 -9.26
N PRO A 34 -7.87 -6.70 -9.49
CA PRO A 34 -7.81 -7.69 -10.56
C PRO A 34 -7.52 -7.05 -11.93
N GLY A 35 -6.61 -7.66 -12.66
CA GLY A 35 -6.21 -7.16 -13.98
C GLY A 35 -5.22 -6.00 -13.95
N CYS A 36 -4.86 -5.51 -12.77
CA CYS A 36 -3.87 -4.45 -12.63
C CYS A 36 -2.52 -5.11 -12.31
N SER A 37 -1.56 -4.99 -13.21
CA SER A 37 -0.22 -5.54 -13.00
C SER A 37 0.75 -4.38 -12.76
N LEU A 38 1.45 -4.42 -11.64
CA LEU A 38 2.37 -3.37 -11.23
C LEU A 38 3.78 -3.93 -11.06
N PRO A 39 4.82 -3.10 -11.27
CA PRO A 39 6.17 -3.52 -10.92
C PRO A 39 6.23 -3.87 -9.43
N PHE A 40 7.00 -4.89 -9.08
CA PHE A 40 7.20 -5.23 -7.68
C PHE A 40 7.85 -4.02 -6.98
N GLY A 41 7.35 -3.67 -5.81
CA GLY A 41 7.74 -2.46 -5.10
C GLY A 41 6.68 -1.36 -5.18
N SER A 42 5.68 -1.54 -6.07
CA SER A 42 4.56 -0.60 -6.19
C SER A 42 3.27 -1.29 -5.79
N PHE A 43 2.33 -0.52 -5.22
CA PHE A 43 1.04 -1.05 -4.82
C PHE A 43 -0.03 0.03 -4.90
N VAL A 44 -1.28 -0.41 -5.08
CA VAL A 44 -2.44 0.49 -5.02
C VAL A 44 -2.81 0.68 -3.56
N LEU A 45 -2.95 1.93 -3.12
CA LEU A 45 -3.33 2.20 -1.74
C LEU A 45 -4.76 1.71 -1.47
N ASN A 46 -4.91 0.95 -0.39
CA ASN A 46 -6.22 0.51 0.05
C ASN A 46 -7.02 1.71 0.53
N HIS A 47 -8.26 1.84 0.05
CA HIS A 47 -9.14 2.93 0.45
C HIS A 47 -9.27 3.03 1.97
N ASP A 48 -9.34 1.89 2.66
CA ASP A 48 -9.47 1.86 4.12
C ASP A 48 -8.22 2.38 4.83
N ALA A 49 -7.11 2.52 4.12
CA ALA A 49 -5.87 3.02 4.68
C ALA A 49 -5.66 4.53 4.43
N ASN A 50 -6.66 5.23 3.87
CA ASN A 50 -6.52 6.66 3.60
C ASN A 50 -6.17 7.47 4.85
N GLY A 51 -6.63 7.04 6.02
CA GLY A 51 -6.31 7.70 7.28
C GLY A 51 -4.86 7.52 7.74
N LEU A 52 -4.09 6.68 7.06
CA LEU A 52 -2.70 6.43 7.40
C LEU A 52 -1.72 7.16 6.49
N ILE A 53 -2.21 7.97 5.54
CA ILE A 53 -1.34 8.64 4.56
C ILE A 53 -0.31 9.52 5.25
N ASP A 54 -0.71 10.30 6.24
CA ASP A 54 0.23 11.18 6.95
C ASP A 54 1.32 10.36 7.66
N TRP A 55 0.94 9.23 8.26
CA TRP A 55 1.91 8.35 8.88
C TRP A 55 2.86 7.76 7.83
N MET A 56 2.32 7.33 6.69
CA MET A 56 3.15 6.79 5.60
C MET A 56 4.19 7.81 5.15
N ASP A 57 3.75 9.06 4.98
CA ASP A 57 4.65 10.14 4.55
C ASP A 57 5.74 10.41 5.59
N SER A 58 5.40 10.25 6.87
CA SER A 58 6.36 10.50 7.95
C SER A 58 7.43 9.42 8.07
N THR A 59 7.18 8.22 7.55
CA THR A 59 8.14 7.12 7.67
C THR A 59 9.32 7.24 6.73
N GLY A 60 9.15 7.94 5.60
CA GLY A 60 10.16 7.98 4.55
C GLY A 60 10.30 6.68 3.77
N LEU A 61 9.43 5.70 4.02
CA LEU A 61 9.51 4.39 3.35
C LEU A 61 8.72 4.33 2.04
N PHE A 62 7.80 5.27 1.84
CA PHE A 62 6.89 5.24 0.69
C PHE A 62 6.97 6.54 -0.09
N GLU A 63 6.73 6.43 -1.39
CA GLU A 63 6.67 7.60 -2.26
C GLU A 63 5.41 7.50 -3.12
N LYS A 64 4.60 8.55 -3.10
CA LYS A 64 3.41 8.61 -3.93
C LYS A 64 3.82 8.84 -5.39
N THR A 65 3.33 8.00 -6.29
CA THR A 65 3.56 8.18 -7.72
C THR A 65 2.49 9.11 -8.29
N SER A 66 2.65 9.50 -9.55
CA SER A 66 1.64 10.31 -10.24
C SER A 66 0.49 9.46 -10.78
N ALA A 67 0.57 8.15 -10.70
CA ALA A 67 -0.44 7.24 -11.23
C ALA A 67 -1.55 7.00 -10.22
N THR A 68 -2.76 6.76 -10.73
CA THR A 68 -3.91 6.40 -9.92
C THR A 68 -4.65 5.24 -10.57
N VAL A 69 -5.44 4.53 -9.78
CA VAL A 69 -6.26 3.41 -10.25
C VAL A 69 -7.65 3.54 -9.66
N SER A 70 -8.66 3.25 -10.47
CA SER A 70 -10.05 3.17 -10.00
C SER A 70 -10.45 1.70 -9.93
N TYR A 71 -11.15 1.32 -8.87
CA TYR A 71 -11.65 -0.03 -8.73
C TYR A 71 -12.96 -0.01 -7.96
N GLY A 72 -13.91 -0.85 -8.39
CA GLY A 72 -15.23 -0.92 -7.76
C GLY A 72 -15.88 0.45 -7.68
N MET A 73 -16.30 0.84 -6.49
CA MET A 73 -16.88 2.16 -6.21
C MET A 73 -15.84 3.20 -5.85
N VAL A 74 -14.58 2.83 -5.77
CA VAL A 74 -13.49 3.71 -5.39
C VAL A 74 -12.82 4.26 -6.65
N SER A 75 -12.67 5.59 -6.72
CA SER A 75 -12.03 6.24 -7.86
C SER A 75 -10.74 6.92 -7.44
N GLU A 76 -9.76 6.87 -8.34
CA GLU A 76 -8.51 7.62 -8.23
C GLU A 76 -7.70 7.31 -6.97
N GLN A 77 -7.60 6.01 -6.62
CA GLN A 77 -6.69 5.61 -5.55
C GLN A 77 -5.25 5.73 -6.03
N PRO A 78 -4.38 6.37 -5.24
CA PRO A 78 -3.00 6.55 -5.65
C PRO A 78 -2.21 5.25 -5.62
N ILE A 79 -1.21 5.18 -6.50
CA ILE A 79 -0.23 4.11 -6.48
C ILE A 79 0.99 4.64 -5.73
N TYR A 80 1.41 3.89 -4.72
CA TYR A 80 2.61 4.18 -3.95
C TYR A 80 3.70 3.18 -4.31
N LYS A 81 4.94 3.59 -4.11
CA LYS A 81 6.06 2.67 -4.24
C LYS A 81 6.89 2.68 -2.96
N LEU A 82 7.52 1.55 -2.68
CA LEU A 82 8.44 1.42 -1.56
C LEU A 82 9.77 2.06 -1.95
N VAL A 83 10.22 3.01 -1.14
CA VAL A 83 11.50 3.66 -1.36
C VAL A 83 12.57 2.80 -0.71
N GLN A 84 13.57 2.41 -1.49
CA GLN A 84 14.71 1.67 -0.96
C GLN A 84 15.82 2.67 -0.66
N SER A 85 16.26 2.62 0.53
CA SER A 85 17.38 3.44 0.97
C SER A 85 18.71 2.72 0.75
#